data_0e54aa211600aa2b0b345299d71ce273
#
_entry.id   0e54aa211600aa2b0b345299d71ce273
#
_cell.length_a   1.000
_cell.length_b   1.000
_cell.length_c   1.000
_cell.angle_alpha   90.00
_cell.angle_beta   90.00
_cell.angle_gamma   90.00
#
_symmetry.space_group_name_H-M   'P 1'
#
loop_
_entity.id
_entity.type
_entity.pdbx_description
1 polymer ?
#
loop_
_entity_poly.entity_id
_entity_poly.type
_entity_poly.pdbx_seq_one_letter_code
_entity_poly.pdbx_strand_id
1 'polypeptide(L)'
;IHSVALIGHRVAHGGDLFTESVIISEEVINNIRQVSSLAPLHNYASLSGIASAQRLFPEVMQVAVFDTSFHQTLAPEAFLYGLPWEYYQNLGVRRYGFHGTSHRYVSQRALALLGLPEQESGLVIAHLGNGASICAVRNGRSVDTSMGMTPLEGLMMGTRSGDVDFGAMAWIAGETRQTLSDLERVANTASGLLGISGLSSDLRVLEQAWHEGHARARLAIKTFVHRIARHIAGHAAALQRLDGIIFTGGIGENSVLIRRLVSERLTVFGLAMDAARNQQPNSAGERLISADGSRVRCAVIPTNEERMIALDAIRLGRIHTAAALA
;
A
#
# COMPACT_ATOMS: atom_id res chain seq x y z
N ILE A 1 14.43 32.33 10.55
CA ILE A 1 14.27 30.88 10.86
C ILE A 1 12.78 30.66 11.07
N HIS A 2 12.11 29.96 10.17
CA HIS A 2 10.72 29.60 10.38
C HIS A 2 10.66 28.63 11.56
N SER A 3 9.81 28.89 12.56
CA SER A 3 9.62 27.99 13.69
C SER A 3 8.89 26.74 13.21
N VAL A 4 9.39 25.56 13.60
CA VAL A 4 8.69 24.29 13.39
C VAL A 4 7.49 24.26 14.34
N ALA A 5 6.27 24.16 13.81
CA ALA A 5 5.05 24.20 14.60
C ALA A 5 4.56 22.78 15.00
N LEU A 6 4.76 21.80 14.13
CA LEU A 6 4.32 20.41 14.31
C LEU A 6 5.28 19.47 13.59
N ILE A 7 5.42 18.25 14.09
CA ILE A 7 6.21 17.19 13.45
C ILE A 7 5.34 15.95 13.27
N GLY A 8 5.22 15.48 12.04
CA GLY A 8 4.56 14.20 11.75
C GLY A 8 5.59 13.11 11.49
N HIS A 9 5.39 11.93 12.10
CA HIS A 9 6.23 10.75 11.91
C HIS A 9 5.43 9.64 11.25
N ARG A 10 5.98 9.07 10.18
CA ARG A 10 5.47 7.81 9.64
C ARG A 10 5.96 6.66 10.52
N VAL A 11 5.05 5.79 10.92
CA VAL A 11 5.32 4.52 11.62
C VAL A 11 4.76 3.39 10.78
N ALA A 12 5.58 2.38 10.48
CA ALA A 12 5.16 1.33 9.55
C ALA A 12 4.05 0.44 10.13
N HIS A 13 4.13 0.05 11.40
CA HIS A 13 3.20 -0.90 11.99
C HIS A 13 2.66 -0.39 13.32
N GLY A 14 1.34 -0.27 13.41
CA GLY A 14 0.63 0.13 14.64
C GLY A 14 0.00 -1.03 15.39
N GLY A 15 0.11 -2.26 14.89
CA GLY A 15 -0.59 -3.41 15.45
C GLY A 15 -2.11 -3.19 15.41
N ASP A 16 -2.77 -3.73 16.42
CA ASP A 16 -4.18 -3.46 16.74
C ASP A 16 -4.35 -2.33 17.77
N LEU A 17 -3.24 -1.78 18.27
CA LEU A 17 -3.23 -0.71 19.28
C LEU A 17 -3.55 0.66 18.68
N PHE A 18 -3.22 0.88 17.39
CA PHE A 18 -3.36 2.18 16.75
C PHE A 18 -4.30 2.12 15.56
N THR A 19 -5.53 2.56 15.76
CA THR A 19 -6.57 2.64 14.73
C THR A 19 -6.59 3.97 13.99
N GLU A 20 -5.87 4.97 14.52
CA GLU A 20 -5.75 6.31 13.94
C GLU A 20 -4.40 6.95 14.30
N SER A 21 -4.14 8.12 13.75
CA SER A 21 -2.97 8.94 14.09
C SER A 21 -3.10 9.49 15.50
N VAL A 22 -2.01 9.53 16.26
CA VAL A 22 -2.00 9.94 17.67
C VAL A 22 -0.88 10.95 17.98
N ILE A 23 -1.09 11.81 18.99
CA ILE A 23 -0.04 12.65 19.55
C ILE A 23 0.94 11.76 20.30
N ILE A 24 2.23 11.94 20.07
CA ILE A 24 3.27 11.13 20.68
C ILE A 24 3.44 11.51 22.15
N SER A 25 3.24 10.51 23.02
CA SER A 25 3.54 10.54 24.47
C SER A 25 4.50 9.39 24.79
N GLU A 26 4.99 9.31 26.02
CA GLU A 26 5.78 8.17 26.50
C GLU A 26 5.00 6.84 26.38
N GLU A 27 3.70 6.88 26.65
CA GLU A 27 2.83 5.70 26.47
C GLU A 27 2.79 5.26 25.01
N VAL A 28 2.61 6.20 24.07
CA VAL A 28 2.61 5.92 22.64
C VAL A 28 3.94 5.33 22.18
N ILE A 29 5.07 5.86 22.65
CA ILE A 29 6.40 5.31 22.37
C ILE A 29 6.53 3.88 22.86
N ASN A 30 6.07 3.58 24.09
CA ASN A 30 6.10 2.24 24.67
C ASN A 30 5.21 1.27 23.87
N ASN A 31 4.02 1.70 23.45
CA ASN A 31 3.12 0.91 22.62
C ASN A 31 3.72 0.64 21.24
N ILE A 32 4.35 1.63 20.59
CA ILE A 32 5.09 1.39 19.33
C ILE A 32 6.21 0.38 19.54
N ARG A 33 6.93 0.46 20.66
CA ARG A 33 8.01 -0.49 20.99
C ARG A 33 7.45 -1.91 21.17
N GLN A 34 6.29 -2.05 21.82
CA GLN A 34 5.62 -3.34 22.02
C GLN A 34 5.27 -4.02 20.69
N VAL A 35 4.74 -3.27 19.72
CA VAL A 35 4.37 -3.84 18.41
C VAL A 35 5.54 -3.89 17.41
N SER A 36 6.74 -3.48 17.81
CA SER A 36 7.92 -3.45 16.90
C SER A 36 8.39 -4.84 16.49
N SER A 37 8.02 -5.90 17.21
CA SER A 37 8.26 -7.28 16.79
C SER A 37 7.56 -7.65 15.48
N LEU A 38 6.46 -6.97 15.13
CA LEU A 38 5.72 -7.17 13.89
C LEU A 38 6.40 -6.53 12.67
N ALA A 39 7.25 -5.51 12.87
CA ALA A 39 8.00 -4.82 11.81
C ALA A 39 9.34 -4.28 12.35
N PRO A 40 10.26 -5.15 12.78
CA PRO A 40 11.44 -4.72 13.54
C PRO A 40 12.34 -3.76 12.76
N LEU A 41 12.56 -3.99 11.48
CA LEU A 41 13.43 -3.13 10.65
C LEU A 41 12.87 -1.71 10.48
N HIS A 42 11.56 -1.55 10.48
CA HIS A 42 10.90 -0.27 10.20
C HIS A 42 10.57 0.48 11.50
N ASN A 43 9.96 -0.17 12.48
CA ASN A 43 9.49 0.50 13.69
C ASN A 43 10.65 1.01 14.56
N TYR A 44 11.76 0.27 14.68
CA TYR A 44 12.93 0.77 15.41
C TYR A 44 13.56 2.00 14.73
N ALA A 45 13.57 2.05 13.40
CA ALA A 45 14.02 3.24 12.67
C ALA A 45 13.08 4.43 12.95
N SER A 46 11.77 4.21 12.97
CA SER A 46 10.77 5.24 13.32
C SER A 46 10.96 5.75 14.75
N LEU A 47 11.15 4.85 15.72
CA LEU A 47 11.43 5.22 17.12
C LEU A 47 12.72 6.05 17.27
N SER A 48 13.76 5.71 16.52
CA SER A 48 15.01 6.49 16.48
C SER A 48 14.79 7.90 15.94
N GLY A 49 13.98 8.01 14.87
CA GLY A 49 13.57 9.31 14.30
C GLY A 49 12.78 10.16 15.30
N ILE A 50 11.79 9.56 15.99
CA ILE A 50 11.00 10.23 17.03
C ILE A 50 11.91 10.74 18.16
N ALA A 51 12.79 9.89 18.70
CA ALA A 51 13.70 10.26 19.77
C ALA A 51 14.67 11.40 19.35
N SER A 52 15.10 11.41 18.09
CA SER A 52 15.95 12.48 17.56
C SER A 52 15.19 13.80 17.43
N ALA A 53 13.95 13.75 16.95
CA ALA A 53 13.10 14.92 16.84
C ALA A 53 12.75 15.51 18.21
N GLN A 54 12.45 14.67 19.22
CA GLN A 54 12.19 15.13 20.58
C GLN A 54 13.38 15.84 21.21
N ARG A 55 14.61 15.37 20.95
CA ARG A 55 15.82 16.05 21.44
C ARG A 55 16.05 17.40 20.77
N LEU A 56 15.76 17.51 19.47
CA LEU A 56 15.98 18.74 18.70
C LEU A 56 14.85 19.77 18.89
N PHE A 57 13.65 19.30 19.14
CA PHE A 57 12.44 20.11 19.23
C PHE A 57 11.57 19.67 20.45
N PRO A 58 12.08 19.84 21.70
CA PRO A 58 11.41 19.31 22.90
C PRO A 58 10.01 19.90 23.14
N GLU A 59 9.77 21.13 22.71
CA GLU A 59 8.49 21.83 22.92
C GLU A 59 7.53 21.69 21.73
N VAL A 60 7.95 21.00 20.65
CA VAL A 60 7.11 20.87 19.45
C VAL A 60 6.28 19.61 19.54
N MET A 61 4.96 19.77 19.35
CA MET A 61 4.04 18.64 19.31
C MET A 61 4.41 17.70 18.15
N GLN A 62 4.45 16.40 18.45
CA GLN A 62 4.77 15.35 17.50
C GLN A 62 3.62 14.36 17.36
N VAL A 63 3.36 13.89 16.15
CA VAL A 63 2.25 13.01 15.81
C VAL A 63 2.79 11.77 15.10
N ALA A 64 2.34 10.58 15.52
CA ALA A 64 2.59 9.31 14.83
C ALA A 64 1.43 9.00 13.88
N VAL A 65 1.75 8.64 12.64
CA VAL A 65 0.82 8.23 11.58
C VAL A 65 1.24 6.85 11.11
N PHE A 66 0.31 5.88 11.19
CA PHE A 66 0.62 4.47 10.98
C PHE A 66 0.14 4.00 9.61
N ASP A 67 0.99 3.27 8.88
CA ASP A 67 0.64 2.68 7.57
C ASP A 67 -0.51 1.68 7.68
N THR A 68 -0.68 1.05 8.85
CA THR A 68 -1.71 0.04 9.11
C THR A 68 -3.05 0.62 9.54
N SER A 69 -3.11 1.88 9.99
CA SER A 69 -4.31 2.44 10.65
C SER A 69 -5.52 2.54 9.72
N PHE A 70 -5.33 2.86 8.44
CA PHE A 70 -6.43 2.93 7.47
C PHE A 70 -7.14 1.59 7.28
N HIS A 71 -6.43 0.48 7.49
CA HIS A 71 -6.95 -0.88 7.33
C HIS A 71 -7.55 -1.46 8.62
N GLN A 72 -7.61 -0.70 9.71
CA GLN A 72 -8.25 -1.16 10.95
C GLN A 72 -9.78 -1.26 10.85
N THR A 73 -10.35 -0.83 9.74
CA THR A 73 -11.77 -1.00 9.40
C THR A 73 -12.09 -2.33 8.72
N LEU A 74 -11.11 -3.22 8.52
CA LEU A 74 -11.32 -4.55 7.97
C LEU A 74 -12.21 -5.38 8.90
N ALA A 75 -13.22 -6.06 8.33
CA ALA A 75 -14.05 -7.02 9.05
C ALA A 75 -13.25 -8.29 9.39
N PRO A 76 -13.65 -9.06 10.43
CA PRO A 76 -12.94 -10.28 10.82
C PRO A 76 -12.70 -11.27 9.68
N GLU A 77 -13.66 -11.49 8.81
CA GLU A 77 -13.54 -12.38 7.65
C GLU A 77 -12.53 -11.88 6.60
N ALA A 78 -12.19 -10.58 6.60
CA ALA A 78 -11.20 -10.01 5.70
C ALA A 78 -9.78 -10.02 6.30
N PHE A 79 -9.64 -9.97 7.62
CA PHE A 79 -8.34 -9.93 8.25
C PHE A 79 -7.83 -11.27 8.79
N LEU A 80 -8.70 -12.25 9.07
CA LEU A 80 -8.31 -13.55 9.60
C LEU A 80 -7.65 -14.41 8.52
N TYR A 81 -6.59 -15.09 8.91
CA TYR A 81 -6.05 -16.20 8.14
C TYR A 81 -6.78 -17.49 8.49
N GLY A 82 -6.86 -18.44 7.56
CA GLY A 82 -7.40 -19.78 7.78
C GLY A 82 -6.45 -20.67 8.60
N LEU A 83 -5.97 -20.16 9.71
CA LEU A 83 -5.06 -20.80 10.66
C LEU A 83 -5.78 -21.05 11.99
N PRO A 84 -5.24 -21.93 12.88
CA PRO A 84 -5.82 -22.12 14.22
C PRO A 84 -6.05 -20.78 14.93
N TRP A 85 -7.26 -20.65 15.52
CA TRP A 85 -7.71 -19.42 16.17
C TRP A 85 -6.74 -18.86 17.23
N GLU A 86 -6.01 -19.76 17.92
CA GLU A 86 -5.06 -19.41 18.95
C GLU A 86 -3.91 -18.52 18.43
N TYR A 87 -3.54 -18.64 17.17
CA TYR A 87 -2.51 -17.77 16.59
C TYR A 87 -2.99 -16.33 16.45
N TYR A 88 -4.25 -16.13 16.10
CA TYR A 88 -4.82 -14.80 16.13
C TYR A 88 -4.95 -14.29 17.56
N GLN A 89 -5.56 -15.08 18.45
CA GLN A 89 -5.90 -14.66 19.80
C GLN A 89 -4.64 -14.37 20.66
N ASN A 90 -3.62 -15.22 20.57
CA ASN A 90 -2.46 -15.14 21.47
C ASN A 90 -1.26 -14.41 20.86
N LEU A 91 -1.16 -14.36 19.54
CA LEU A 91 0.01 -13.83 18.82
C LEU A 91 -0.34 -12.66 17.88
N GLY A 92 -1.62 -12.30 17.74
CA GLY A 92 -2.05 -11.24 16.84
C GLY A 92 -1.81 -11.56 15.36
N VAL A 93 -1.78 -12.85 14.98
CA VAL A 93 -1.57 -13.28 13.60
C VAL A 93 -2.82 -13.00 12.76
N ARG A 94 -2.78 -11.90 12.04
CA ARG A 94 -3.85 -11.43 11.16
C ARG A 94 -3.29 -10.55 10.05
N ARG A 95 -4.12 -10.25 9.05
CA ARG A 95 -3.85 -9.17 8.07
C ARG A 95 -3.95 -7.81 8.74
N TYR A 96 -2.92 -6.98 8.58
CA TYR A 96 -2.92 -5.57 8.99
C TYR A 96 -2.98 -4.64 7.79
N GLY A 97 -2.27 -4.95 6.71
CA GLY A 97 -2.15 -4.11 5.54
C GLY A 97 -1.17 -2.94 5.75
N PHE A 98 -0.71 -2.39 4.64
CA PHE A 98 0.27 -1.29 4.63
C PHE A 98 -0.07 -0.28 3.53
N HIS A 99 0.74 0.76 3.36
CA HIS A 99 0.45 1.90 2.48
C HIS A 99 -0.88 2.59 2.81
N GLY A 100 -1.38 2.43 4.03
CA GLY A 100 -2.69 2.96 4.42
C GLY A 100 -2.80 4.47 4.27
N THR A 101 -1.73 5.21 4.57
CA THR A 101 -1.66 6.67 4.38
C THR A 101 -1.85 7.05 2.90
N SER A 102 -1.19 6.32 1.99
CA SER A 102 -1.36 6.50 0.54
C SER A 102 -2.78 6.14 0.09
N HIS A 103 -3.28 4.96 0.47
CA HIS A 103 -4.64 4.52 0.10
C HIS A 103 -5.72 5.50 0.59
N ARG A 104 -5.58 6.02 1.81
CA ARG A 104 -6.48 7.03 2.37
C ARG A 104 -6.43 8.34 1.57
N TYR A 105 -5.25 8.86 1.31
CA TYR A 105 -5.08 10.06 0.50
C TYR A 105 -5.71 9.91 -0.88
N VAL A 106 -5.33 8.85 -1.58
CA VAL A 106 -5.76 8.59 -2.96
C VAL A 106 -7.27 8.34 -3.04
N SER A 107 -7.87 7.66 -2.04
CA SER A 107 -9.32 7.45 -2.01
C SER A 107 -10.10 8.77 -1.92
N GLN A 108 -9.67 9.68 -1.05
CA GLN A 108 -10.29 11.01 -0.92
C GLN A 108 -10.18 11.83 -2.21
N ARG A 109 -9.00 11.80 -2.85
CA ARG A 109 -8.78 12.48 -4.12
C ARG A 109 -9.61 11.87 -5.26
N ALA A 110 -9.73 10.52 -5.27
CA ALA A 110 -10.54 9.81 -6.25
C ALA A 110 -12.02 10.16 -6.15
N LEU A 111 -12.58 10.25 -4.94
CA LEU A 111 -13.97 10.67 -4.75
C LEU A 111 -14.20 12.07 -5.34
N ALA A 112 -13.30 13.00 -5.07
CA ALA A 112 -13.38 14.36 -5.60
C ALA A 112 -13.24 14.38 -7.15
N LEU A 113 -12.25 13.68 -7.70
CA LEU A 113 -12.01 13.64 -9.15
C LEU A 113 -13.18 12.98 -9.91
N LEU A 114 -13.76 11.95 -9.33
CA LEU A 114 -14.86 11.18 -9.93
C LEU A 114 -16.24 11.79 -9.62
N GLY A 115 -16.34 12.82 -8.77
CA GLY A 115 -17.60 13.41 -8.36
C GLY A 115 -18.51 12.41 -7.64
N LEU A 116 -17.94 11.52 -6.81
CA LEU A 116 -18.67 10.49 -6.09
C LEU A 116 -18.95 10.93 -4.65
N PRO A 117 -20.16 10.67 -4.14
CA PRO A 117 -20.43 10.80 -2.71
C PRO A 117 -19.69 9.72 -1.95
N GLU A 118 -19.11 10.06 -0.81
CA GLU A 118 -18.34 9.11 -0.02
C GLU A 118 -19.18 7.89 0.38
N GLN A 119 -20.42 8.09 0.81
CA GLN A 119 -21.32 7.06 1.37
C GLN A 119 -21.86 6.08 0.31
N GLU A 120 -21.66 6.37 -0.97
CA GLU A 120 -22.14 5.52 -2.07
C GLU A 120 -21.01 5.26 -3.08
N SER A 121 -19.85 4.85 -2.59
CA SER A 121 -18.67 4.68 -3.42
C SER A 121 -17.99 3.33 -3.25
N GLY A 122 -17.43 2.82 -4.36
CA GLY A 122 -16.59 1.63 -4.39
C GLY A 122 -15.37 1.83 -5.28
N LEU A 123 -14.18 1.79 -4.70
CA LEU A 123 -12.92 2.02 -5.39
C LEU A 123 -11.96 0.85 -5.15
N VAL A 124 -11.20 0.48 -6.18
CA VAL A 124 -10.00 -0.36 -6.02
C VAL A 124 -8.79 0.50 -6.35
N ILE A 125 -7.88 0.62 -5.38
CA ILE A 125 -6.68 1.43 -5.50
C ILE A 125 -5.46 0.52 -5.63
N ALA A 126 -4.71 0.68 -6.70
CA ALA A 126 -3.47 -0.01 -6.97
C ALA A 126 -2.28 0.94 -6.71
N HIS A 127 -1.70 0.85 -5.52
CA HIS A 127 -0.44 1.52 -5.18
C HIS A 127 0.70 0.65 -5.70
N LEU A 128 1.30 1.07 -6.79
CA LEU A 128 2.35 0.33 -7.48
C LEU A 128 3.66 1.10 -7.43
N GLY A 129 4.60 0.60 -6.66
CA GLY A 129 5.97 1.08 -6.53
C GLY A 129 6.94 -0.09 -6.45
N ASN A 130 8.12 0.11 -5.85
CA ASN A 130 9.01 -1.01 -5.53
C ASN A 130 8.37 -1.95 -4.50
N GLY A 131 7.64 -1.40 -3.50
CA GLY A 131 6.56 -2.09 -2.79
C GLY A 131 5.23 -1.83 -3.50
N ALA A 132 4.31 -2.80 -3.52
CA ALA A 132 3.03 -2.66 -4.20
C ALA A 132 1.90 -3.30 -3.39
N SER A 133 0.73 -2.66 -3.39
CA SER A 133 -0.47 -3.18 -2.74
C SER A 133 -1.75 -2.75 -3.45
N ILE A 134 -2.80 -3.56 -3.27
CA ILE A 134 -4.17 -3.23 -3.66
C ILE A 134 -4.99 -2.97 -2.40
N CYS A 135 -5.91 -2.03 -2.47
CA CYS A 135 -6.90 -1.80 -1.42
C CYS A 135 -8.29 -1.61 -2.04
N ALA A 136 -9.27 -2.33 -1.52
CA ALA A 136 -10.68 -2.07 -1.77
C ALA A 136 -11.20 -1.06 -0.75
N VAL A 137 -11.74 0.05 -1.25
CA VAL A 137 -12.30 1.13 -0.43
C VAL A 137 -13.78 1.26 -0.72
N ARG A 138 -14.61 1.04 0.30
CA ARG A 138 -16.06 1.19 0.23
C ARG A 138 -16.49 2.28 1.19
N ASN A 139 -17.18 3.28 0.69
CA ASN A 139 -17.72 4.38 1.50
C ASN A 139 -16.61 5.07 2.34
N GLY A 140 -15.45 5.33 1.72
CA GLY A 140 -14.31 5.96 2.38
C GLY A 140 -13.50 5.06 3.32
N ARG A 141 -13.87 3.79 3.50
CA ARG A 141 -13.22 2.85 4.43
C ARG A 141 -12.54 1.71 3.69
N SER A 142 -11.36 1.30 4.15
CA SER A 142 -10.71 0.08 3.70
C SER A 142 -11.54 -1.14 4.11
N VAL A 143 -11.92 -1.98 3.14
CA VAL A 143 -12.69 -3.20 3.38
C VAL A 143 -11.92 -4.46 3.02
N ASP A 144 -10.85 -4.34 2.24
CA ASP A 144 -9.91 -5.40 1.94
C ASP A 144 -8.58 -4.80 1.45
N THR A 145 -7.46 -5.50 1.67
CA THR A 145 -6.14 -5.08 1.20
C THR A 145 -5.22 -6.28 0.96
N SER A 146 -4.29 -6.16 0.02
CA SER A 146 -3.47 -7.27 -0.43
C SER A 146 -2.28 -7.60 0.46
N MET A 147 -1.68 -6.62 1.14
CA MET A 147 -0.61 -6.89 2.10
C MET A 147 -1.19 -7.49 3.38
N GLY A 148 -0.44 -8.39 4.00
CA GLY A 148 -0.91 -9.20 5.12
C GLY A 148 -0.44 -8.70 6.48
N MET A 149 0.00 -9.65 7.31
CA MET A 149 0.68 -9.39 8.59
C MET A 149 1.98 -8.62 8.36
N THR A 150 2.64 -8.90 7.24
CA THR A 150 3.86 -8.23 6.78
C THR A 150 3.64 -7.65 5.37
N PRO A 151 4.49 -6.73 4.90
CA PRO A 151 4.39 -6.19 3.55
C PRO A 151 4.91 -7.16 2.46
N LEU A 152 5.05 -8.45 2.75
CA LEU A 152 5.46 -9.48 1.79
C LEU A 152 4.28 -10.07 1.02
N GLU A 153 3.14 -10.34 1.70
CA GLU A 153 1.95 -10.94 1.10
C GLU A 153 1.34 -10.03 0.03
N GLY A 154 0.64 -10.64 -0.93
CA GLY A 154 -0.13 -9.97 -1.95
C GLY A 154 0.56 -9.92 -3.31
N LEU A 155 0.73 -8.74 -3.86
CA LEU A 155 1.32 -8.54 -5.19
C LEU A 155 2.78 -8.99 -5.24
N MET A 156 3.18 -9.54 -6.39
CA MET A 156 4.58 -9.60 -6.76
C MET A 156 5.12 -8.17 -6.87
N MET A 157 6.32 -7.90 -6.38
CA MET A 157 6.88 -6.54 -6.29
C MET A 157 8.27 -6.50 -6.95
N GLY A 158 9.04 -5.46 -6.74
CA GLY A 158 10.39 -5.33 -7.30
C GLY A 158 11.31 -6.49 -6.91
N THR A 159 11.40 -6.78 -5.60
CA THR A 159 12.23 -7.86 -5.04
C THR A 159 11.44 -8.87 -4.20
N ARG A 160 10.18 -8.57 -3.87
CA ARG A 160 9.33 -9.42 -3.04
C ARG A 160 8.49 -10.36 -3.90
N SER A 161 8.34 -11.59 -3.44
CA SER A 161 7.58 -12.62 -4.17
C SER A 161 6.08 -12.31 -4.27
N GLY A 162 5.51 -11.64 -3.27
CA GLY A 162 4.07 -11.65 -3.04
C GLY A 162 3.59 -13.05 -2.64
N ASP A 163 2.32 -13.33 -2.93
CA ASP A 163 1.70 -14.62 -2.62
C ASP A 163 2.46 -15.80 -3.22
N VAL A 164 2.80 -16.72 -2.34
CA VAL A 164 3.48 -17.98 -2.68
C VAL A 164 2.84 -19.11 -1.86
N ASP A 165 2.74 -20.30 -2.43
CA ASP A 165 2.32 -21.49 -1.72
C ASP A 165 3.33 -21.85 -0.63
N PHE A 166 2.85 -21.98 0.62
CA PHE A 166 3.69 -22.40 1.75
C PHE A 166 4.30 -23.81 1.52
N GLY A 167 3.58 -24.69 0.86
CA GLY A 167 4.08 -26.02 0.46
C GLY A 167 5.27 -25.92 -0.51
N ALA A 168 5.25 -24.96 -1.43
CA ALA A 168 6.38 -24.69 -2.32
C ALA A 168 7.61 -24.21 -1.52
N MET A 169 7.40 -23.34 -0.51
CA MET A 169 8.50 -22.89 0.36
C MET A 169 9.09 -24.05 1.17
N ALA A 170 8.24 -24.92 1.71
CA ALA A 170 8.67 -26.12 2.44
C ALA A 170 9.46 -27.09 1.53
N TRP A 171 9.01 -27.29 0.28
CA TRP A 171 9.72 -28.08 -0.73
C TRP A 171 11.11 -27.51 -1.00
N ILE A 172 11.23 -26.21 -1.28
CA ILE A 172 12.53 -25.54 -1.52
C ILE A 172 13.45 -25.71 -0.31
N ALA A 173 12.93 -25.55 0.93
CA ALA A 173 13.70 -25.76 2.14
C ALA A 173 14.33 -27.15 2.21
N GLY A 174 13.56 -28.18 1.89
CA GLY A 174 14.02 -29.58 1.84
C GLY A 174 15.10 -29.82 0.80
N GLU A 175 14.89 -29.35 -0.43
CA GLU A 175 15.82 -29.55 -1.54
C GLU A 175 17.13 -28.76 -1.41
N THR A 176 17.05 -27.56 -0.83
CA THR A 176 18.20 -26.63 -0.76
C THR A 176 18.85 -26.57 0.61
N ARG A 177 18.26 -27.22 1.63
CA ARG A 177 18.66 -27.16 3.04
C ARG A 177 18.67 -25.73 3.60
N GLN A 178 17.87 -24.83 3.05
CA GLN A 178 17.69 -23.47 3.54
C GLN A 178 16.75 -23.46 4.76
N THR A 179 17.03 -22.58 5.71
CA THR A 179 16.14 -22.34 6.86
C THR A 179 14.94 -21.50 6.45
N LEU A 180 13.91 -21.45 7.32
CA LEU A 180 12.77 -20.54 7.11
C LEU A 180 13.22 -19.08 6.98
N SER A 181 14.20 -18.64 7.77
CA SER A 181 14.76 -17.28 7.72
C SER A 181 15.49 -17.01 6.39
N ASP A 182 16.20 -18.01 5.84
CA ASP A 182 16.82 -17.87 4.52
C ASP A 182 15.78 -17.70 3.43
N LEU A 183 14.70 -18.47 3.47
CA LEU A 183 13.61 -18.40 2.50
C LEU A 183 12.84 -17.09 2.64
N GLU A 184 12.58 -16.62 3.86
CA GLU A 184 12.00 -15.31 4.09
C GLU A 184 12.85 -14.20 3.48
N ARG A 185 14.16 -14.24 3.67
CA ARG A 185 15.10 -13.31 3.04
C ARG A 185 15.03 -13.38 1.52
N VAL A 186 15.04 -14.58 0.91
CA VAL A 186 14.90 -14.77 -0.54
C VAL A 186 13.58 -14.19 -1.03
N ALA A 187 12.47 -14.46 -0.34
CA ALA A 187 11.15 -13.95 -0.71
C ALA A 187 11.07 -12.41 -0.65
N ASN A 188 11.79 -11.78 0.27
CA ASN A 188 11.80 -10.32 0.42
C ASN A 188 12.79 -9.59 -0.50
N THR A 189 13.96 -10.19 -0.81
CA THR A 189 15.09 -9.45 -1.41
C THR A 189 15.57 -9.95 -2.76
N ALA A 190 15.25 -11.19 -3.13
CA ALA A 190 15.79 -11.84 -4.33
C ALA A 190 14.71 -12.41 -5.26
N SER A 191 13.45 -12.08 -5.01
CA SER A 191 12.28 -12.57 -5.74
C SER A 191 11.66 -11.48 -6.62
N GLY A 192 10.38 -11.57 -6.91
CA GLY A 192 9.63 -10.55 -7.64
C GLY A 192 10.11 -10.34 -9.07
N LEU A 193 10.07 -9.08 -9.52
CA LEU A 193 10.55 -8.69 -10.84
C LEU A 193 12.04 -9.06 -11.05
N LEU A 194 12.87 -8.82 -10.03
CA LEU A 194 14.28 -9.21 -10.04
C LEU A 194 14.44 -10.71 -10.22
N GLY A 195 13.77 -11.50 -9.39
CA GLY A 195 13.91 -12.96 -9.38
C GLY A 195 13.50 -13.61 -10.70
N ILE A 196 12.36 -13.18 -11.30
CA ILE A 196 11.90 -13.72 -12.58
C ILE A 196 12.75 -13.20 -13.74
N SER A 197 13.04 -11.92 -13.80
CA SER A 197 13.80 -11.35 -14.91
C SER A 197 15.27 -11.77 -14.89
N GLY A 198 15.85 -11.91 -13.70
CA GLY A 198 17.30 -12.06 -13.50
C GLY A 198 18.08 -10.82 -13.93
N LEU A 199 17.40 -9.67 -14.10
CA LEU A 199 17.99 -8.47 -14.66
C LEU A 199 17.93 -7.29 -13.67
N SER A 200 16.74 -6.93 -13.21
CA SER A 200 16.54 -5.76 -12.34
C SER A 200 15.21 -5.83 -11.57
N SER A 201 15.16 -5.16 -10.42
CA SER A 201 13.92 -4.82 -9.72
C SER A 201 13.31 -3.50 -10.22
N ASP A 202 14.07 -2.69 -10.95
CA ASP A 202 13.61 -1.42 -11.50
C ASP A 202 12.81 -1.66 -12.79
N LEU A 203 11.53 -1.28 -12.74
CA LEU A 203 10.64 -1.47 -13.87
C LEU A 203 11.10 -0.68 -15.12
N ARG A 204 11.75 0.47 -14.97
CA ARG A 204 12.24 1.27 -16.11
C ARG A 204 13.25 0.47 -16.94
N VAL A 205 14.15 -0.24 -16.28
CA VAL A 205 15.12 -1.15 -16.92
C VAL A 205 14.39 -2.30 -17.61
N LEU A 206 13.36 -2.84 -16.97
CA LEU A 206 12.59 -3.96 -17.52
C LEU A 206 11.71 -3.53 -18.69
N GLU A 207 11.15 -2.32 -18.70
CA GLU A 207 10.40 -1.77 -19.85
C GLU A 207 11.30 -1.54 -21.05
N GLN A 208 12.53 -1.03 -20.85
CA GLN A 208 13.50 -0.95 -21.93
C GLN A 208 13.80 -2.33 -22.51
N ALA A 209 14.13 -3.31 -21.64
CA ALA A 209 14.39 -4.68 -22.06
C ALA A 209 13.15 -5.36 -22.71
N TRP A 210 11.94 -4.97 -22.31
CA TRP A 210 10.69 -5.39 -22.97
C TRP A 210 10.66 -4.97 -24.44
N HIS A 211 11.00 -3.74 -24.74
CA HIS A 211 11.01 -3.21 -26.10
C HIS A 211 12.13 -3.84 -26.94
N GLU A 212 13.28 -4.13 -26.31
CA GLU A 212 14.43 -4.83 -26.92
C GLU A 212 14.17 -6.34 -27.15
N GLY A 213 13.05 -6.87 -26.66
CA GLY A 213 12.68 -8.27 -26.89
C GLY A 213 13.23 -9.27 -25.86
N HIS A 214 13.78 -8.81 -24.72
CA HIS A 214 14.35 -9.67 -23.69
C HIS A 214 13.28 -10.60 -23.08
N ALA A 215 13.39 -11.91 -23.30
CA ALA A 215 12.34 -12.89 -23.00
C ALA A 215 11.94 -12.91 -21.52
N ARG A 216 12.92 -12.94 -20.59
CA ARG A 216 12.63 -13.00 -19.15
C ARG A 216 12.10 -11.67 -18.60
N ALA A 217 12.52 -10.52 -19.14
CA ALA A 217 11.93 -9.23 -18.75
C ALA A 217 10.47 -9.17 -19.17
N ARG A 218 10.13 -9.63 -20.38
CA ARG A 218 8.74 -9.75 -20.84
C ARG A 218 7.92 -10.69 -19.97
N LEU A 219 8.48 -11.82 -19.56
CA LEU A 219 7.82 -12.77 -18.67
C LEU A 219 7.56 -12.12 -17.29
N ALA A 220 8.56 -11.47 -16.71
CA ALA A 220 8.44 -10.79 -15.41
C ALA A 220 7.34 -9.73 -15.43
N ILE A 221 7.30 -8.87 -16.46
CA ILE A 221 6.24 -7.86 -16.61
C ILE A 221 4.87 -8.52 -16.80
N LYS A 222 4.74 -9.56 -17.63
CA LYS A 222 3.46 -10.26 -17.83
C LYS A 222 2.97 -10.91 -16.54
N THR A 223 3.87 -11.49 -15.73
CA THR A 223 3.52 -12.07 -14.42
C THR A 223 3.09 -10.99 -13.45
N PHE A 224 3.79 -9.88 -13.39
CA PHE A 224 3.45 -8.71 -12.55
C PHE A 224 2.06 -8.17 -12.91
N VAL A 225 1.79 -7.93 -14.19
CA VAL A 225 0.49 -7.49 -14.70
C VAL A 225 -0.62 -8.49 -14.36
N HIS A 226 -0.35 -9.80 -14.52
CA HIS A 226 -1.33 -10.84 -14.19
C HIS A 226 -1.71 -10.81 -12.71
N ARG A 227 -0.71 -10.70 -11.82
CA ARG A 227 -0.93 -10.62 -10.38
C ARG A 227 -1.71 -9.37 -9.99
N ILE A 228 -1.38 -8.20 -10.55
CA ILE A 228 -2.12 -6.95 -10.30
C ILE A 228 -3.58 -7.11 -10.72
N ALA A 229 -3.84 -7.54 -11.95
CA ALA A 229 -5.21 -7.68 -12.46
C ALA A 229 -6.04 -8.69 -11.62
N ARG A 230 -5.43 -9.82 -11.23
CA ARG A 230 -6.06 -10.81 -10.36
C ARG A 230 -6.41 -10.24 -8.99
N HIS A 231 -5.51 -9.47 -8.37
CA HIS A 231 -5.78 -8.83 -7.08
C HIS A 231 -6.83 -7.74 -7.20
N ILE A 232 -6.79 -6.90 -8.23
CA ILE A 232 -7.85 -5.91 -8.48
C ILE A 232 -9.22 -6.60 -8.58
N ALA A 233 -9.30 -7.68 -9.35
CA ALA A 233 -10.54 -8.43 -9.53
C ALA A 233 -11.03 -9.07 -8.22
N GLY A 234 -10.13 -9.68 -7.44
CA GLY A 234 -10.45 -10.28 -6.14
C GLY A 234 -10.94 -9.24 -5.14
N HIS A 235 -10.24 -8.10 -5.05
CA HIS A 235 -10.62 -7.02 -4.11
C HIS A 235 -11.93 -6.31 -4.54
N ALA A 236 -12.25 -6.28 -5.85
CA ALA A 236 -13.53 -5.79 -6.31
C ALA A 236 -14.72 -6.60 -5.76
N ALA A 237 -14.52 -7.88 -5.44
CA ALA A 237 -15.54 -8.73 -4.83
C ALA A 237 -15.93 -8.28 -3.40
N ALA A 238 -15.06 -7.58 -2.69
CA ALA A 238 -15.37 -6.99 -1.38
C ALA A 238 -16.25 -5.73 -1.47
N LEU A 239 -16.45 -5.21 -2.70
CA LEU A 239 -17.25 -4.02 -2.96
C LEU A 239 -18.65 -4.41 -3.42
N GLN A 240 -19.66 -3.65 -3.01
CA GLN A 240 -21.04 -3.80 -3.50
C GLN A 240 -21.23 -3.17 -4.89
N ARG A 241 -20.33 -2.23 -5.24
CA ARG A 241 -20.26 -1.53 -6.53
C ARG A 241 -18.80 -1.19 -6.85
N LEU A 242 -18.46 -1.15 -8.11
CA LEU A 242 -17.13 -0.74 -8.56
C LEU A 242 -17.29 0.49 -9.45
N ASP A 243 -16.95 1.66 -8.90
CA ASP A 243 -17.04 2.95 -9.58
C ASP A 243 -15.71 3.32 -10.24
N GLY A 244 -14.60 2.96 -9.62
CA GLY A 244 -13.28 3.34 -10.11
C GLY A 244 -12.14 2.39 -9.74
N ILE A 245 -11.17 2.31 -10.65
CA ILE A 245 -9.87 1.67 -10.45
C ILE A 245 -8.81 2.78 -10.54
N ILE A 246 -8.01 2.93 -9.49
CA ILE A 246 -7.09 4.06 -9.36
C ILE A 246 -5.66 3.54 -9.32
N PHE A 247 -4.82 4.05 -10.20
CA PHE A 247 -3.38 3.81 -10.20
C PHE A 247 -2.63 4.92 -9.48
N THR A 248 -1.72 4.54 -8.60
CA THR A 248 -0.86 5.45 -7.83
C THR A 248 0.48 4.80 -7.49
N GLY A 249 1.38 5.53 -6.86
CA GLY A 249 2.75 5.09 -6.61
C GLY A 249 3.63 5.16 -7.87
N GLY A 250 4.94 5.10 -7.70
CA GLY A 250 5.88 5.40 -8.78
C GLY A 250 5.65 4.65 -10.08
N ILE A 251 5.30 3.38 -10.04
CA ILE A 251 4.95 2.56 -11.22
C ILE A 251 3.56 2.94 -11.74
N GLY A 252 2.56 2.99 -10.85
CA GLY A 252 1.18 3.30 -11.21
C GLY A 252 1.04 4.67 -11.87
N GLU A 253 1.80 5.65 -11.41
CA GLU A 253 1.80 7.02 -11.91
C GLU A 253 2.53 7.18 -13.24
N ASN A 254 3.65 6.47 -13.44
CA ASN A 254 4.57 6.75 -14.55
C ASN A 254 4.54 5.69 -15.67
N SER A 255 4.18 4.44 -15.38
CA SER A 255 4.22 3.37 -16.39
C SER A 255 2.96 3.32 -17.25
N VAL A 256 3.02 3.88 -18.43
CA VAL A 256 1.97 3.76 -19.46
C VAL A 256 1.73 2.30 -19.85
N LEU A 257 2.82 1.51 -19.95
CA LEU A 257 2.77 0.09 -20.33
C LEU A 257 2.01 -0.74 -19.30
N ILE A 258 2.35 -0.61 -18.00
CA ILE A 258 1.69 -1.39 -16.95
C ILE A 258 0.21 -1.05 -16.86
N ARG A 259 -0.17 0.23 -16.84
CA ARG A 259 -1.58 0.63 -16.79
C ARG A 259 -2.35 0.06 -17.98
N ARG A 260 -1.80 0.13 -19.19
CA ARG A 260 -2.41 -0.44 -20.39
C ARG A 260 -2.63 -1.94 -20.26
N LEU A 261 -1.55 -2.69 -19.96
CA LEU A 261 -1.61 -4.16 -19.88
C LEU A 261 -2.53 -4.66 -18.77
N VAL A 262 -2.59 -3.96 -17.64
CA VAL A 262 -3.53 -4.28 -16.54
C VAL A 262 -4.97 -4.00 -16.97
N SER A 263 -5.24 -2.84 -17.57
CA SER A 263 -6.59 -2.46 -18.00
C SER A 263 -7.15 -3.39 -19.09
N GLU A 264 -6.31 -3.87 -20.00
CA GLU A 264 -6.68 -4.88 -20.99
C GLU A 264 -7.21 -6.18 -20.38
N ARG A 265 -6.78 -6.52 -19.15
CA ARG A 265 -7.24 -7.70 -18.41
C ARG A 265 -8.50 -7.47 -17.59
N LEU A 266 -8.92 -6.22 -17.44
CA LEU A 266 -10.05 -5.82 -16.59
C LEU A 266 -11.30 -5.42 -17.41
N THR A 267 -11.31 -5.70 -18.71
CA THR A 267 -12.44 -5.43 -19.59
C THR A 267 -13.72 -6.15 -19.17
N VAL A 268 -13.62 -7.27 -18.45
CA VAL A 268 -14.74 -8.00 -17.85
C VAL A 268 -15.57 -7.12 -16.90
N PHE A 269 -14.96 -6.11 -16.27
CA PHE A 269 -15.67 -5.12 -15.46
C PHE A 269 -16.29 -3.99 -16.25
N GLY A 270 -16.11 -3.96 -17.57
CA GLY A 270 -16.54 -2.86 -18.43
C GLY A 270 -15.57 -1.68 -18.41
N LEU A 271 -14.31 -1.92 -18.02
CA LEU A 271 -13.24 -0.92 -18.14
C LEU A 271 -12.83 -0.78 -19.61
N ALA A 272 -12.89 0.45 -20.12
CA ALA A 272 -12.34 0.84 -21.42
C ALA A 272 -11.32 1.97 -21.21
N MET A 273 -10.07 1.73 -21.55
CA MET A 273 -9.00 2.72 -21.45
C MET A 273 -8.95 3.62 -22.68
N ASP A 274 -8.71 4.91 -22.48
CA ASP A 274 -8.35 5.85 -23.54
C ASP A 274 -6.81 5.90 -23.68
N ALA A 275 -6.30 5.50 -24.83
CA ALA A 275 -4.87 5.39 -25.07
C ALA A 275 -4.15 6.75 -25.01
N ALA A 276 -4.78 7.83 -25.50
CA ALA A 276 -4.20 9.16 -25.50
C ALA A 276 -4.16 9.75 -24.08
N ARG A 277 -5.23 9.58 -23.31
CA ARG A 277 -5.27 9.97 -21.89
C ARG A 277 -4.25 9.18 -21.07
N ASN A 278 -4.07 7.88 -21.31
CA ASN A 278 -3.08 7.07 -20.61
C ASN A 278 -1.64 7.51 -20.89
N GLN A 279 -1.35 8.07 -22.07
CA GLN A 279 -0.02 8.55 -22.45
C GLN A 279 0.34 9.92 -21.84
N GLN A 280 -0.61 10.63 -21.25
CA GLN A 280 -0.31 11.91 -20.62
C GLN A 280 0.75 11.74 -19.52
N PRO A 281 1.72 12.67 -19.42
CA PRO A 281 2.80 12.60 -18.44
C PRO A 281 2.28 12.79 -17.01
N ASN A 282 3.05 12.35 -16.01
CA ASN A 282 2.67 12.51 -14.60
C ASN A 282 2.58 13.99 -14.17
N SER A 283 3.27 14.90 -14.85
CA SER A 283 3.14 16.35 -14.65
C SER A 283 1.72 16.89 -14.90
N ALA A 284 0.86 16.14 -15.58
CA ALA A 284 -0.56 16.47 -15.73
C ALA A 284 -1.36 16.31 -14.42
N GLY A 285 -0.78 15.69 -13.38
CA GLY A 285 -1.42 15.48 -12.10
C GLY A 285 -2.53 14.43 -12.13
N GLU A 286 -3.55 14.65 -11.30
CA GLU A 286 -4.72 13.77 -11.21
C GLU A 286 -5.52 13.80 -12.52
N ARG A 287 -5.80 12.62 -13.08
CA ARG A 287 -6.48 12.53 -14.38
C ARG A 287 -7.22 11.23 -14.60
N LEU A 288 -8.32 11.32 -15.34
CA LEU A 288 -8.99 10.15 -15.90
C LEU A 288 -8.18 9.61 -17.07
N ILE A 289 -8.07 8.28 -17.14
CA ILE A 289 -7.45 7.55 -18.26
C ILE A 289 -8.41 6.56 -18.92
N SER A 290 -9.63 6.43 -18.40
CA SER A 290 -10.71 5.69 -19.06
C SER A 290 -11.38 6.53 -20.15
N ALA A 291 -11.94 5.84 -21.17
CA ALA A 291 -12.81 6.44 -22.18
C ALA A 291 -14.13 6.91 -21.54
N ASP A 292 -14.80 7.89 -22.15
CA ASP A 292 -16.03 8.50 -21.61
C ASP A 292 -17.18 7.48 -21.45
N GLY A 293 -17.24 6.44 -22.32
CA GLY A 293 -18.23 5.35 -22.23
C GLY A 293 -17.84 4.18 -21.33
N SER A 294 -16.73 4.28 -20.60
CA SER A 294 -16.30 3.22 -19.69
C SER A 294 -17.25 3.08 -18.50
N ARG A 295 -17.73 1.85 -18.26
CA ARG A 295 -18.62 1.57 -17.11
C ARG A 295 -17.91 1.77 -15.78
N VAL A 296 -16.67 1.30 -15.69
CA VAL A 296 -15.78 1.54 -14.55
C VAL A 296 -14.79 2.60 -14.95
N ARG A 297 -14.69 3.67 -14.19
CA ARG A 297 -13.73 4.75 -14.45
C ARG A 297 -12.34 4.33 -14.02
N CYS A 298 -11.33 4.80 -14.74
CA CYS A 298 -9.94 4.56 -14.40
C CYS A 298 -9.20 5.89 -14.32
N ALA A 299 -8.40 6.06 -13.28
CA ALA A 299 -7.66 7.30 -13.07
C ALA A 299 -6.23 7.04 -12.60
N VAL A 300 -5.38 8.03 -12.83
CA VAL A 300 -4.06 8.16 -12.19
C VAL A 300 -4.14 9.29 -11.19
N ILE A 301 -3.76 9.00 -9.95
CA ILE A 301 -3.71 10.00 -8.86
C ILE A 301 -2.34 9.88 -8.20
N PRO A 302 -1.47 10.90 -8.32
CA PRO A 302 -0.21 10.92 -7.60
C PRO A 302 -0.44 10.87 -6.09
N THR A 303 0.22 9.93 -5.41
CA THR A 303 0.15 9.87 -3.95
C THR A 303 0.91 11.01 -3.29
N ASN A 304 0.49 11.41 -2.11
CA ASN A 304 1.19 12.40 -1.31
C ASN A 304 1.02 12.06 0.19
N GLU A 305 1.83 11.09 0.62
CA GLU A 305 1.80 10.61 2.00
C GLU A 305 2.27 11.68 2.99
N GLU A 306 3.28 12.48 2.63
CA GLU A 306 3.78 13.58 3.46
C GLU A 306 2.68 14.61 3.74
N ARG A 307 1.91 14.97 2.71
CA ARG A 307 0.77 15.88 2.88
C ARG A 307 -0.28 15.27 3.81
N MET A 308 -0.55 13.97 3.71
CA MET A 308 -1.53 13.31 4.58
C MET A 308 -1.07 13.29 6.03
N ILE A 309 0.22 13.02 6.27
CA ILE A 309 0.84 13.08 7.60
C ILE A 309 0.74 14.52 8.17
N ALA A 310 1.05 15.53 7.36
CA ALA A 310 0.94 16.93 7.78
C ALA A 310 -0.50 17.32 8.12
N LEU A 311 -1.49 16.87 7.33
CA LEU A 311 -2.91 17.14 7.62
C LEU A 311 -3.37 16.49 8.93
N ASP A 312 -2.93 15.28 9.24
CA ASP A 312 -3.22 14.62 10.50
C ASP A 312 -2.58 15.36 11.69
N ALA A 313 -1.31 15.78 11.55
CA ALA A 313 -0.64 16.57 12.57
C ALA A 313 -1.36 17.90 12.85
N ILE A 314 -1.79 18.59 11.80
CA ILE A 314 -2.56 19.86 11.94
C ILE A 314 -3.91 19.60 12.62
N ARG A 315 -4.63 18.55 12.22
CA ARG A 315 -5.93 18.20 12.80
C ARG A 315 -5.81 17.95 14.31
N LEU A 316 -4.85 17.11 14.71
CA LEU A 316 -4.62 16.76 16.10
C LEU A 316 -4.10 17.96 16.92
N GLY A 317 -3.24 18.80 16.33
CA GLY A 317 -2.76 20.02 16.96
C GLY A 317 -3.89 21.00 17.28
N ARG A 318 -4.86 21.18 16.37
CA ARG A 318 -6.04 22.02 16.59
C ARG A 318 -6.95 21.50 17.71
N ILE A 319 -7.20 20.18 17.75
CA ILE A 319 -7.99 19.53 18.79
C ILE A 319 -7.33 19.72 20.15
N HIS A 320 -6.03 19.50 20.24
CA HIS A 320 -5.26 19.62 21.48
C HIS A 320 -5.30 21.06 22.02
N THR A 321 -5.07 22.04 21.14
CA THR A 321 -5.13 23.47 21.53
C THR A 321 -6.52 23.87 22.01
N ALA A 322 -7.58 23.42 21.34
CA ALA A 322 -8.96 23.70 21.76
C ALA A 322 -9.28 23.07 23.13
N ALA A 323 -8.82 21.84 23.40
CA ALA A 323 -9.01 21.18 24.68
C ALA A 323 -8.22 21.82 25.83
N ALA A 324 -7.09 22.46 25.54
CA ALA A 324 -6.28 23.17 26.54
C ALA A 324 -6.87 24.57 26.91
N LEU A 325 -7.77 25.09 26.07
CA LEU A 325 -8.43 26.38 26.26
C LEU A 325 -9.85 26.25 26.84
N ALA A 326 -10.39 25.04 26.97
CA ALA A 326 -11.70 24.74 27.56
C ALA A 326 -11.56 24.30 29.03
#